data_c175bc8f3f784cc0086ff0a887407f06
#
_entry.id   c175bc8f3f784cc0086ff0a887407f06
#
_cell.length_a   1.000
_cell.length_b   1.000
_cell.length_c   1.000
_cell.angle_alpha   90.00
_cell.angle_beta   90.00
_cell.angle_gamma   90.00
#
_symmetry.space_group_name_H-M   'P 1'
#
loop_
_entity.id
_entity.type
_entity.pdbx_description
1 polymer ?
#
loop_
_entity_poly.entity_id
_entity_poly.type
_entity_poly.pdbx_seq_one_letter_code
_entity_poly.pdbx_strand_id
1 'polypeptide(L)'
;MTELADVKAKLIDASGRQTSDTNTWGDHSLDLWEPFIVSKEEIDAEVERLSAVARPNNGVRRTYFVHPRAEEGTMSFTPGISCSLDVLNPGEETAFVRQNASVIDFPILGGGNIVMGDNSFAVNQYDLLTVPSMTVHKYVNDTDKVQVRLRYSNSPMLERLKVHWLDEDPA
;
A
#
# COMPACT_ATOMS: atom_id res chain seq x y z
N MET A 1 18.23 -7.08 -26.76
CA MET A 1 19.06 -7.44 -25.59
C MET A 1 20.05 -6.34 -25.20
N THR A 2 20.36 -5.40 -26.08
CA THR A 2 21.33 -4.30 -25.85
C THR A 2 20.76 -3.18 -24.94
N GLU A 3 19.46 -2.89 -25.02
CA GLU A 3 18.83 -1.80 -24.24
C GLU A 3 18.77 -2.07 -22.73
N LEU A 4 18.53 -3.31 -22.31
CA LEU A 4 18.43 -3.62 -20.86
C LEU A 4 19.80 -3.59 -20.16
N ALA A 5 20.86 -3.93 -20.87
CA ALA A 5 22.22 -3.86 -20.38
C ALA A 5 22.66 -2.39 -20.20
N ASP A 6 22.31 -1.53 -21.16
CA ASP A 6 22.62 -0.09 -21.10
C ASP A 6 21.84 0.62 -19.98
N VAL A 7 20.57 0.26 -19.74
CA VAL A 7 19.79 0.81 -18.63
C VAL A 7 20.37 0.41 -17.27
N LYS A 8 20.77 -0.84 -17.11
CA LYS A 8 21.45 -1.30 -15.87
C LYS A 8 22.80 -0.61 -15.65
N ALA A 9 23.58 -0.43 -16.68
CA ALA A 9 24.85 0.28 -16.58
C ALA A 9 24.67 1.73 -16.14
N LYS A 10 23.67 2.44 -16.69
CA LYS A 10 23.33 3.80 -16.31
C LYS A 10 22.84 3.92 -14.85
N LEU A 11 22.08 2.95 -14.37
CA LEU A 11 21.63 2.93 -12.97
C LEU A 11 22.78 2.67 -11.99
N ILE A 12 23.73 1.81 -12.35
CA ILE A 12 24.93 1.54 -11.55
C ILE A 12 25.84 2.78 -11.49
N ASP A 13 26.04 3.47 -12.60
CA ASP A 13 26.81 4.70 -12.66
C ASP A 13 26.16 5.81 -11.83
N ALA A 14 24.87 5.98 -11.88
CA ALA A 14 24.14 6.97 -11.08
C ALA A 14 24.25 6.67 -9.58
N SER A 15 24.17 5.39 -9.19
CA SER A 15 24.36 4.99 -7.78
C SER A 15 25.83 5.13 -7.33
N GLY A 16 26.79 4.88 -8.21
CA GLY A 16 28.21 5.08 -7.92
C GLY A 16 28.59 6.55 -7.73
N ARG A 17 27.96 7.48 -8.44
CA ARG A 17 28.15 8.91 -8.27
C ARG A 17 27.56 9.45 -6.96
N GLN A 18 26.45 8.89 -6.52
CA GLN A 18 25.84 9.30 -5.25
C GLN A 18 26.68 8.92 -4.02
N THR A 19 27.52 7.90 -4.11
CA THR A 19 28.41 7.50 -3.02
C THR A 19 29.72 8.32 -2.95
N SER A 20 30.10 9.00 -4.04
CA SER A 20 31.32 9.82 -4.09
C SER A 20 31.06 11.32 -3.83
N ASP A 21 29.82 11.78 -3.89
CA ASP A 21 29.45 13.19 -3.77
C ASP A 21 28.57 13.44 -2.54
N THR A 22 29.06 12.98 -1.40
CA THR A 22 28.40 13.18 -0.07
C THR A 22 28.37 14.65 0.36
N ASN A 23 29.00 15.56 -0.39
CA ASN A 23 29.08 16.96 -0.04
C ASN A 23 28.04 17.88 -0.71
N THR A 24 27.22 17.38 -1.65
CA THR A 24 26.24 18.24 -2.35
C THR A 24 24.92 18.41 -1.60
N TRP A 25 24.64 17.59 -0.59
CA TRP A 25 23.36 17.65 0.16
C TRP A 25 23.48 18.32 1.54
N GLY A 26 24.63 18.95 1.84
CA GLY A 26 24.87 19.58 3.14
C GLY A 26 25.00 18.53 4.26
N ASP A 27 25.54 18.97 5.38
CA ASP A 27 25.65 18.19 6.62
C ASP A 27 24.27 18.12 7.32
N HIS A 28 23.28 17.59 6.60
CA HIS A 28 22.02 17.20 7.21
C HIS A 28 22.30 15.89 7.90
N SER A 29 22.34 15.89 9.23
CA SER A 29 22.19 14.68 10.02
C SER A 29 20.91 14.01 9.52
N LEU A 30 21.05 12.99 8.69
CA LEU A 30 19.92 12.23 8.19
C LEU A 30 19.20 11.69 9.41
N ASP A 31 18.02 12.21 9.68
CA ASP A 31 17.13 11.69 10.71
C ASP A 31 16.57 10.36 10.23
N LEU A 32 17.42 9.34 10.30
CA LEU A 32 17.09 7.99 9.84
C LEU A 32 16.10 7.35 10.81
N TRP A 33 15.04 6.80 10.26
CA TRP A 33 14.12 5.99 11.03
C TRP A 33 14.77 4.64 11.34
N GLU A 34 14.62 4.18 12.57
CA GLU A 34 15.09 2.87 12.96
C GLU A 34 14.26 1.77 12.29
N PRO A 35 14.80 0.56 12.10
CA PRO A 35 14.01 -0.56 11.61
C PRO A 35 12.79 -0.81 12.50
N PHE A 36 11.60 -0.93 11.90
CA PHE A 36 10.36 -1.25 12.58
C PHE A 36 9.81 -2.57 12.03
N ILE A 37 9.54 -3.49 12.92
CA ILE A 37 9.07 -4.83 12.58
C ILE A 37 7.67 -5.00 13.17
N VAL A 38 6.71 -5.37 12.32
CA VAL A 38 5.41 -5.90 12.73
C VAL A 38 5.49 -7.41 12.62
N SER A 39 5.39 -8.11 13.72
CA SER A 39 5.53 -9.56 13.76
C SER A 39 4.33 -10.27 13.10
N LYS A 40 4.53 -11.53 12.73
CA LYS A 40 3.43 -12.36 12.22
C LYS A 40 2.31 -12.48 13.25
N GLU A 41 2.66 -12.64 14.51
CA GLU A 41 1.73 -12.77 15.63
C GLU A 41 0.85 -11.54 15.78
N GLU A 42 1.42 -10.34 15.62
CA GLU A 42 0.67 -9.08 15.64
C GLU A 42 -0.27 -8.97 14.44
N ILE A 43 0.19 -9.38 13.25
CA ILE A 43 -0.65 -9.41 12.04
C ILE A 43 -1.81 -10.39 12.22
N ASP A 44 -1.55 -11.61 12.69
CA ASP A 44 -2.56 -12.64 12.90
C ASP A 44 -3.63 -12.17 13.91
N ALA A 45 -3.21 -11.59 15.04
CA ALA A 45 -4.12 -11.05 16.04
C ALA A 45 -5.00 -9.92 15.49
N GLU A 46 -4.42 -9.08 14.64
CA GLU A 46 -5.14 -7.97 14.01
C GLU A 46 -6.13 -8.46 12.94
N VAL A 47 -5.78 -9.51 12.18
CA VAL A 47 -6.71 -10.19 11.26
C VAL A 47 -7.91 -10.74 12.01
N GLU A 48 -7.70 -11.43 13.15
CA GLU A 48 -8.78 -11.96 13.98
C GLU A 48 -9.67 -10.83 14.50
N ARG A 49 -9.07 -9.77 15.03
CA ARG A 49 -9.80 -8.60 15.54
C ARG A 49 -10.64 -7.93 14.45
N LEU A 50 -10.05 -7.66 13.27
CA LEU A 50 -10.75 -7.00 12.15
C LEU A 50 -11.86 -7.88 11.58
N SER A 51 -11.65 -9.20 11.49
CA SER A 51 -12.67 -10.13 11.00
C SER A 51 -13.93 -10.17 11.88
N ALA A 52 -13.77 -9.90 13.19
CA ALA A 52 -14.87 -9.86 14.15
C ALA A 52 -15.61 -8.50 14.21
N VAL A 53 -15.01 -7.43 13.64
CA VAL A 53 -15.64 -6.09 13.63
C VAL A 53 -16.79 -6.07 12.62
N ALA A 54 -17.88 -5.35 12.95
CA ALA A 54 -18.97 -5.12 12.03
C ALA A 54 -18.47 -4.44 10.73
N ARG A 55 -19.07 -4.82 9.59
CA ARG A 55 -18.71 -4.24 8.29
C ARG A 55 -18.97 -2.74 8.29
N PRO A 56 -17.96 -1.88 8.00
CA PRO A 56 -18.16 -0.44 7.84
C PRO A 56 -18.95 -0.11 6.57
N ASN A 57 -19.47 1.12 6.47
CA ASN A 57 -20.27 1.55 5.32
C ASN A 57 -19.50 1.48 3.98
N ASN A 58 -18.20 1.81 4.01
CA ASN A 58 -17.32 1.70 2.85
C ASN A 58 -16.84 0.26 2.58
N GLY A 59 -17.23 -0.70 3.42
CA GLY A 59 -16.87 -2.11 3.30
C GLY A 59 -15.43 -2.45 3.67
N VAL A 60 -14.63 -1.48 4.13
CA VAL A 60 -13.19 -1.72 4.41
C VAL A 60 -12.94 -1.80 5.91
N ARG A 61 -12.54 -2.98 6.39
CA ARG A 61 -11.91 -3.12 7.71
C ARG A 61 -10.42 -2.96 7.54
N ARG A 62 -9.87 -1.90 8.12
CA ARG A 62 -8.46 -1.51 7.90
C ARG A 62 -7.79 -1.12 9.20
N THR A 63 -6.53 -1.53 9.33
CA THR A 63 -5.58 -1.00 10.31
C THR A 63 -4.33 -0.54 9.60
N TYR A 64 -3.82 0.64 9.95
CA TYR A 64 -2.54 1.12 9.49
C TYR A 64 -1.43 0.71 10.47
N PHE A 65 -0.32 0.23 9.93
CA PHE A 65 0.92 0.09 10.67
C PHE A 65 1.66 1.42 10.61
N VAL A 66 1.77 2.09 11.76
CA VAL A 66 2.36 3.43 11.83
C VAL A 66 3.69 3.34 12.57
N HIS A 67 4.75 3.83 11.93
CA HIS A 67 6.07 3.84 12.53
C HIS A 67 6.10 4.75 13.77
N PRO A 68 6.78 4.38 14.88
CA PRO A 68 6.84 5.20 16.10
C PRO A 68 7.39 6.61 15.91
N ARG A 69 8.19 6.83 14.86
CA ARG A 69 8.73 8.14 14.48
C ARG A 69 7.90 8.90 13.45
N ALA A 70 6.76 8.37 13.04
CA ALA A 70 5.86 9.08 12.14
C ALA A 70 5.34 10.36 12.80
N GLU A 71 5.19 11.42 12.04
CA GLU A 71 4.57 12.67 12.50
C GLU A 71 3.13 12.37 12.97
N GLU A 72 2.70 13.02 14.04
CA GLU A 72 1.35 12.85 14.59
C GLU A 72 0.28 13.11 13.51
N GLY A 73 -0.68 12.20 13.43
CA GLY A 73 -1.76 12.27 12.42
C GLY A 73 -1.38 11.74 11.04
N THR A 74 -0.14 11.30 10.81
CA THR A 74 0.23 10.65 9.56
C THR A 74 0.14 9.13 9.65
N MET A 75 -0.16 8.46 8.53
CA MET A 75 -0.25 6.99 8.46
C MET A 75 1.03 6.39 7.84
N SER A 76 2.19 6.97 8.16
CA SER A 76 3.46 6.57 7.57
C SER A 76 4.03 5.32 8.26
N PHE A 77 4.24 4.26 7.50
CA PHE A 77 4.99 3.08 7.91
C PHE A 77 6.50 3.29 7.68
N THR A 78 6.84 4.00 6.64
CA THR A 78 8.17 4.53 6.34
C THR A 78 7.99 5.92 5.71
N PRO A 79 8.99 6.79 5.65
CA PRO A 79 8.82 8.14 5.12
C PRO A 79 8.10 8.17 3.77
N GLY A 80 6.92 8.77 3.73
CA GLY A 80 6.10 8.96 2.53
C GLY A 80 5.28 7.75 2.07
N ILE A 81 5.36 6.60 2.76
CA ILE A 81 4.63 5.38 2.39
C ILE A 81 3.84 4.88 3.60
N SER A 82 2.56 4.62 3.39
CA SER A 82 1.71 3.88 4.33
C SER A 82 1.74 2.38 4.06
N CYS A 83 1.53 1.60 5.12
CA CYS A 83 1.21 0.18 5.04
C CYS A 83 -0.05 -0.08 5.86
N SER A 84 -1.05 -0.71 5.27
CA SER A 84 -2.26 -1.13 5.97
C SER A 84 -2.55 -2.60 5.79
N LEU A 85 -3.28 -3.14 6.76
CA LEU A 85 -3.89 -4.46 6.72
C LEU A 85 -5.38 -4.28 6.43
N ASP A 86 -5.83 -4.80 5.30
CA ASP A 86 -7.22 -4.76 4.86
C ASP A 86 -7.83 -6.14 4.93
N VAL A 87 -9.04 -6.25 5.51
CA VAL A 87 -9.76 -7.52 5.70
C VAL A 87 -11.15 -7.45 5.09
N LEU A 88 -11.48 -8.46 4.27
CA LEU A 88 -12.83 -8.72 3.77
C LEU A 88 -13.25 -10.15 4.15
N ASN A 89 -14.39 -10.28 4.82
CA ASN A 89 -14.98 -11.57 5.11
C ASN A 89 -15.61 -12.19 3.84
N PRO A 90 -15.91 -13.49 3.84
CA PRO A 90 -16.61 -14.16 2.73
C PRO A 90 -17.88 -13.42 2.31
N GLY A 91 -18.05 -13.23 1.00
CA GLY A 91 -19.22 -12.58 0.41
C GLY A 91 -19.27 -11.06 0.55
N GLU A 92 -18.23 -10.43 1.08
CA GLU A 92 -18.18 -8.96 1.22
C GLU A 92 -17.46 -8.28 0.06
N GLU A 93 -17.78 -7.01 -0.13
CA GLU A 93 -17.10 -6.14 -1.09
C GLU A 93 -16.87 -4.75 -0.49
N THR A 94 -15.93 -4.00 -1.03
CA THR A 94 -15.73 -2.59 -0.68
C THR A 94 -16.62 -1.69 -1.53
N ALA A 95 -16.81 -0.45 -1.11
CA ALA A 95 -17.29 0.59 -2.01
C ALA A 95 -16.26 0.84 -3.13
N PHE A 96 -16.71 1.44 -4.23
CA PHE A 96 -15.79 1.96 -5.23
C PHE A 96 -15.01 3.15 -4.66
N VAL A 97 -13.74 3.22 -5.02
CA VAL A 97 -12.88 4.35 -4.67
C VAL A 97 -12.02 4.75 -5.86
N ARG A 98 -11.63 6.01 -5.89
CA ARG A 98 -10.65 6.57 -6.83
C ARG A 98 -9.75 7.53 -6.08
N GLN A 99 -8.45 7.46 -6.32
CA GLN A 99 -7.48 8.35 -5.68
C GLN A 99 -6.28 8.61 -6.58
N ASN A 100 -5.58 9.71 -6.32
CA ASN A 100 -4.36 10.04 -7.06
C ASN A 100 -3.09 9.38 -6.46
N ALA A 101 -3.19 8.70 -5.34
CA ALA A 101 -2.09 7.89 -4.82
C ALA A 101 -1.95 6.59 -5.61
N SER A 102 -0.71 6.14 -5.77
CA SER A 102 -0.41 4.80 -6.26
C SER A 102 -0.53 3.77 -5.15
N VAL A 103 -1.04 2.61 -5.48
CA VAL A 103 -1.26 1.52 -4.53
C VAL A 103 -0.63 0.24 -5.04
N ILE A 104 -0.01 -0.48 -4.12
CA ILE A 104 0.42 -1.86 -4.30
C ILE A 104 -0.31 -2.70 -3.25
N ASP A 105 -1.00 -3.74 -3.68
CA ASP A 105 -1.66 -4.71 -2.79
C ASP A 105 -0.97 -6.07 -2.89
N PHE A 106 -0.84 -6.71 -1.74
CA PHE A 106 -0.26 -8.03 -1.60
C PHE A 106 -1.17 -8.91 -0.72
N PRO A 107 -2.04 -9.75 -1.32
CA PRO A 107 -2.85 -10.70 -0.58
C PRO A 107 -1.99 -11.71 0.16
N ILE A 108 -2.12 -11.75 1.49
CA ILE A 108 -1.39 -12.69 2.36
C ILE A 108 -2.25 -13.87 2.81
N LEU A 109 -3.57 -13.76 2.65
CA LEU A 109 -4.53 -14.82 2.94
C LEU A 109 -5.74 -14.70 2.01
N GLY A 110 -6.27 -15.85 1.58
CA GLY A 110 -7.44 -15.93 0.71
C GLY A 110 -7.17 -15.38 -0.69
N GLY A 111 -8.24 -15.00 -1.35
CA GLY A 111 -8.26 -14.46 -2.70
C GLY A 111 -9.58 -13.73 -2.96
N GLY A 112 -9.93 -13.54 -4.22
CA GLY A 112 -11.15 -12.87 -4.67
C GLY A 112 -10.91 -12.10 -5.94
N ASN A 113 -11.60 -10.98 -6.11
CA ASN A 113 -11.49 -10.17 -7.31
C ASN A 113 -11.23 -8.70 -6.99
N ILE A 114 -10.54 -8.03 -7.89
CA ILE A 114 -10.54 -6.57 -7.98
C ILE A 114 -11.28 -6.16 -9.25
N VAL A 115 -12.21 -5.23 -9.10
CA VAL A 115 -12.92 -4.61 -10.22
C VAL A 115 -12.28 -3.26 -10.49
N MET A 116 -11.81 -3.03 -11.72
CA MET A 116 -11.22 -1.77 -12.18
C MET A 116 -11.94 -1.31 -13.45
N GLY A 117 -12.71 -0.22 -13.36
CA GLY A 117 -13.62 0.16 -14.43
C GLY A 117 -14.58 -1.00 -14.77
N ASP A 118 -14.64 -1.40 -16.04
CA ASP A 118 -15.49 -2.49 -16.52
C ASP A 118 -14.87 -3.88 -16.42
N ASN A 119 -13.64 -3.99 -15.91
CA ASN A 119 -12.92 -5.26 -15.86
C ASN A 119 -12.85 -5.81 -14.44
N SER A 120 -12.96 -7.13 -14.32
CA SER A 120 -12.73 -7.87 -13.09
C SER A 120 -11.52 -8.78 -13.25
N PHE A 121 -10.60 -8.71 -12.28
CA PHE A 121 -9.39 -9.51 -12.25
C PHE A 121 -9.37 -10.38 -11.02
N ALA A 122 -9.22 -11.69 -11.21
CA ALA A 122 -9.01 -12.62 -10.11
C ALA A 122 -7.65 -12.36 -9.45
N VAL A 123 -7.63 -12.39 -8.14
CA VAL A 123 -6.43 -12.16 -7.31
C VAL A 123 -6.34 -13.29 -6.30
N ASN A 124 -5.20 -13.96 -6.26
CA ASN A 124 -4.93 -15.08 -5.37
C ASN A 124 -3.93 -14.68 -4.28
N GLN A 125 -3.82 -15.52 -3.26
CA GLN A 125 -2.80 -15.39 -2.24
C GLN A 125 -1.40 -15.30 -2.87
N TYR A 126 -0.62 -14.31 -2.44
CA TYR A 126 0.74 -13.99 -2.89
C TYR A 126 0.86 -13.39 -4.31
N ASP A 127 -0.25 -13.07 -4.95
CA ASP A 127 -0.18 -12.21 -6.14
C ASP A 127 0.26 -10.79 -5.75
N LEU A 128 1.00 -10.14 -6.63
CA LEU A 128 1.35 -8.73 -6.48
C LEU A 128 0.52 -7.90 -7.44
N LEU A 129 -0.29 -7.01 -6.88
CA LEU A 129 -1.22 -6.18 -7.64
C LEU A 129 -0.85 -4.71 -7.54
N THR A 130 -0.87 -4.00 -8.67
CA THR A 130 -0.80 -2.55 -8.68
C THR A 130 -2.16 -1.95 -9.05
N VAL A 131 -2.58 -0.93 -8.31
CA VAL A 131 -3.74 -0.10 -8.66
C VAL A 131 -3.19 1.25 -9.12
N PRO A 132 -3.26 1.55 -10.45
CA PRO A 132 -2.79 2.81 -10.97
C PRO A 132 -3.56 3.99 -10.37
N SER A 133 -2.86 5.13 -10.23
CA SER A 133 -3.46 6.40 -9.85
C SER A 133 -4.70 6.71 -10.70
N MET A 134 -5.73 7.27 -10.10
CA MET A 134 -7.00 7.68 -10.70
C MET A 134 -7.88 6.53 -11.23
N THR A 135 -7.51 5.26 -10.99
CA THR A 135 -8.34 4.13 -11.38
C THR A 135 -9.49 3.94 -10.39
N VAL A 136 -10.73 3.96 -10.90
CA VAL A 136 -11.93 3.58 -10.13
C VAL A 136 -11.87 2.08 -9.88
N HIS A 137 -11.92 1.67 -8.61
CA HIS A 137 -11.80 0.25 -8.27
C HIS A 137 -12.53 -0.11 -6.99
N LYS A 138 -12.89 -1.39 -6.87
CA LYS A 138 -13.35 -2.02 -5.62
C LYS A 138 -12.80 -3.44 -5.50
N TYR A 139 -12.83 -3.98 -4.29
CA TYR A 139 -12.48 -5.36 -4.00
C TYR A 139 -13.72 -6.17 -3.69
N VAL A 140 -13.72 -7.41 -4.14
CA VAL A 140 -14.81 -8.37 -3.93
C VAL A 140 -14.21 -9.68 -3.41
N ASN A 141 -14.69 -10.14 -2.27
CA ASN A 141 -14.38 -11.47 -1.76
C ASN A 141 -15.55 -12.39 -2.04
N ASP A 142 -15.56 -13.02 -3.19
CA ASP A 142 -16.55 -14.01 -3.63
C ASP A 142 -16.17 -15.46 -3.24
N THR A 143 -15.17 -15.60 -2.36
CA THR A 143 -14.70 -16.90 -1.86
C THR A 143 -15.32 -17.25 -0.51
N ASP A 144 -15.07 -18.46 -0.04
CA ASP A 144 -15.47 -18.97 1.28
C ASP A 144 -14.44 -18.69 2.40
N LYS A 145 -13.34 -17.99 2.07
CA LYS A 145 -12.25 -17.67 2.98
C LYS A 145 -12.16 -16.18 3.22
N VAL A 146 -11.64 -15.80 4.38
CA VAL A 146 -11.29 -14.41 4.66
C VAL A 146 -10.19 -13.97 3.68
N GLN A 147 -10.37 -12.82 3.05
CA GLN A 147 -9.34 -12.16 2.24
C GLN A 147 -8.60 -11.16 3.11
N VAL A 148 -7.28 -11.27 3.15
CA VAL A 148 -6.39 -10.34 3.85
C VAL A 148 -5.33 -9.82 2.91
N ARG A 149 -5.19 -8.50 2.85
CA ARG A 149 -4.19 -7.83 2.00
C ARG A 149 -3.33 -6.88 2.81
N LEU A 150 -2.02 -6.90 2.54
CA LEU A 150 -1.15 -5.79 2.86
C LEU A 150 -1.23 -4.78 1.72
N ARG A 151 -1.55 -3.53 2.08
CA ARG A 151 -1.70 -2.44 1.12
C ARG A 151 -0.66 -1.37 1.38
N TYR A 152 0.13 -1.07 0.38
CA TYR A 152 1.13 0.00 0.40
C TYR A 152 0.67 1.17 -0.47
N SER A 153 0.86 2.39 0.00
CA SER A 153 0.47 3.58 -0.75
C SER A 153 1.43 4.75 -0.48
N ASN A 154 1.64 5.59 -1.49
CA ASN A 154 2.37 6.85 -1.35
C ASN A 154 1.47 8.02 -0.88
N SER A 155 0.26 7.74 -0.40
CA SER A 155 -0.67 8.77 0.07
C SER A 155 -0.05 9.70 1.13
N PRO A 156 0.75 9.24 2.14
CA PRO A 156 1.33 10.15 3.12
C PRO A 156 2.25 11.22 2.50
N MET A 157 2.96 10.87 1.44
CA MET A 157 3.78 11.85 0.73
C MET A 157 2.90 12.90 0.03
N LEU A 158 1.81 12.48 -0.61
CA LEU A 158 0.88 13.38 -1.29
C LEU A 158 0.12 14.27 -0.29
N GLU A 159 -0.23 13.73 0.88
CA GLU A 159 -0.85 14.46 1.99
C GLU A 159 0.09 15.54 2.52
N ARG A 160 1.35 15.21 2.74
CA ARG A 160 2.38 16.17 3.16
C ARG A 160 2.57 17.30 2.14
N LEU A 161 2.48 16.98 0.84
CA LEU A 161 2.51 17.97 -0.24
C LEU A 161 1.19 18.72 -0.41
N LYS A 162 0.12 18.34 0.33
CA LYS A 162 -1.24 18.89 0.22
C LYS A 162 -1.86 18.73 -1.17
N VAL A 163 -1.52 17.64 -1.85
CA VAL A 163 -2.04 17.31 -3.19
C VAL A 163 -2.75 15.95 -3.22
N HIS A 164 -2.91 15.27 -2.08
CA HIS A 164 -3.66 14.03 -2.01
C HIS A 164 -5.13 14.29 -2.32
N TRP A 165 -5.70 13.44 -3.16
CA TRP A 165 -7.10 13.47 -3.53
C TRP A 165 -7.69 12.06 -3.47
N LEU A 166 -8.83 11.93 -2.82
CA LEU A 166 -9.58 10.69 -2.64
C LEU A 166 -11.05 10.95 -2.89
N ASP A 167 -11.67 10.11 -3.71
CA ASP A 167 -13.09 10.06 -3.98
C ASP A 167 -13.62 8.70 -3.54
N GLU A 168 -14.49 8.71 -2.53
CA GLU A 168 -15.04 7.49 -1.93
C GLU A 168 -16.39 7.09 -2.55
N ASP A 169 -16.91 7.86 -3.51
CA ASP A 169 -18.13 7.54 -4.25
C ASP A 169 -17.99 8.04 -5.72
N PRO A 170 -17.01 7.52 -6.46
CA PRO A 170 -16.79 7.93 -7.84
C PRO A 170 -17.95 7.49 -8.73
N ALA A 171 -18.62 8.48 -9.34
CA ALA A 171 -19.67 8.27 -10.33
C ALA A 171 -19.10 7.70 -11.66
#